data_14530bd5b38fee450ebe116c578ee9e0
#
_entry.id   14530bd5b38fee450ebe116c578ee9e0
#
_cell.length_a   1.000
_cell.length_b   1.000
_cell.length_c   1.000
_cell.angle_alpha   90.00
_cell.angle_beta   90.00
_cell.angle_gamma   90.00
#
_symmetry.space_group_name_H-M   'P 1'
#
loop_
_entity.id
_entity.type
_entity.pdbx_description
1 polymer ?
#
loop_
_entity_poly.entity_id
_entity_poly.type
_entity_poly.pdbx_seq_one_letter_code
_entity_poly.pdbx_strand_id
1 'polypeptide(L)'
;NCGLEKVKRLERGTAYYVESSVVLSEAQADAVKALIHDRMMETVFTEFEAASALFTVAEPKPVAHVDILAGGRLALEEANVSLGLALAEDEIDYLVENFTKLGRNPNDIELMMFAQANSEHCRHKIFNADWTIDGV
;
A
#
# COMPACT_ATOMS: atom_id res chain seq x y z
N ASN A 1 -19.66 -12.69 -17.82
CA ASN A 1 -20.53 -11.83 -18.64
C ASN A 1 -21.90 -12.51 -18.81
N CYS A 2 -22.81 -12.29 -17.85
CA CYS A 2 -24.12 -12.92 -17.82
C CYS A 2 -25.22 -12.09 -18.50
N GLY A 3 -24.89 -11.03 -19.24
CA GLY A 3 -25.86 -10.13 -19.87
C GLY A 3 -26.69 -9.28 -18.88
N LEU A 4 -26.25 -9.18 -17.62
CA LEU A 4 -26.94 -8.42 -16.59
C LEU A 4 -26.36 -7.00 -16.50
N GLU A 5 -26.67 -6.16 -17.48
CA GLU A 5 -26.11 -4.79 -17.59
C GLU A 5 -26.42 -3.88 -16.39
N LYS A 6 -27.50 -4.12 -15.67
CA LYS A 6 -27.90 -3.36 -14.50
C LYS A 6 -27.13 -3.73 -13.23
N VAL A 7 -26.48 -4.92 -13.18
CA VAL A 7 -25.69 -5.35 -12.04
C VAL A 7 -24.28 -4.83 -12.21
N LYS A 8 -23.88 -3.88 -11.35
CA LYS A 8 -22.56 -3.27 -11.38
C LYS A 8 -21.53 -4.04 -10.55
N ARG A 9 -21.96 -4.59 -9.43
CA ARG A 9 -21.10 -5.33 -8.49
C ARG A 9 -21.91 -6.38 -7.75
N LEU A 10 -21.31 -7.53 -7.51
CA LEU A 10 -21.85 -8.60 -6.68
C LEU A 10 -20.74 -9.04 -5.73
N GLU A 11 -21.06 -9.08 -4.46
CA GLU A 11 -20.15 -9.56 -3.42
C GLU A 11 -20.69 -10.83 -2.81
N ARG A 12 -19.79 -11.64 -2.28
CA ARG A 12 -20.11 -12.88 -1.58
C ARG A 12 -19.46 -12.85 -0.19
N GLY A 13 -20.23 -13.21 0.83
CA GLY A 13 -19.71 -13.38 2.19
C GLY A 13 -20.14 -14.72 2.79
N THR A 14 -19.49 -15.09 3.89
CA THR A 14 -19.86 -16.22 4.74
C THR A 14 -20.30 -15.68 6.10
N ALA A 15 -21.49 -16.06 6.57
CA ALA A 15 -21.96 -15.71 7.89
C ALA A 15 -21.60 -16.83 8.88
N TYR A 16 -20.92 -16.46 9.96
CA TYR A 16 -20.60 -17.36 11.08
C TYR A 16 -21.47 -17.00 12.28
N TYR A 17 -22.21 -17.96 12.78
CA TYR A 17 -22.99 -17.82 14.01
C TYR A 17 -22.28 -18.59 15.12
N VAL A 18 -21.85 -17.88 16.14
CA VAL A 18 -21.12 -18.45 17.27
C VAL A 18 -22.00 -18.43 18.50
N GLU A 19 -22.32 -19.61 19.03
CA GLU A 19 -23.03 -19.76 20.31
C GLU A 19 -22.01 -19.94 21.44
N SER A 20 -22.23 -19.26 22.55
CA SER A 20 -21.42 -19.37 23.76
C SER A 20 -22.31 -19.43 24.97
N SER A 21 -21.95 -20.28 25.97
CA SER A 21 -22.65 -20.37 27.25
C SER A 21 -22.43 -19.14 28.13
N VAL A 22 -21.50 -18.27 27.79
CA VAL A 22 -21.19 -17.03 28.50
C VAL A 22 -21.09 -15.87 27.52
N VAL A 23 -21.33 -14.66 28.00
CA VAL A 23 -21.07 -13.46 27.17
C VAL A 23 -19.58 -13.31 26.96
N LEU A 24 -19.19 -13.28 25.70
CA LEU A 24 -17.77 -13.07 25.33
C LEU A 24 -17.38 -11.62 25.60
N SER A 25 -16.20 -11.42 26.17
CA SER A 25 -15.57 -10.10 26.18
C SER A 25 -15.14 -9.69 24.77
N GLU A 26 -14.90 -8.41 24.54
CA GLU A 26 -14.42 -7.88 23.25
C GLU A 26 -13.14 -8.60 22.78
N ALA A 27 -12.16 -8.77 23.67
CA ALA A 27 -10.93 -9.48 23.35
C ALA A 27 -11.15 -10.95 22.96
N GLN A 28 -12.13 -11.63 23.58
CA GLN A 28 -12.48 -13.00 23.21
C GLN A 28 -13.20 -13.06 21.86
N ALA A 29 -14.08 -12.10 21.60
CA ALA A 29 -14.75 -11.98 20.31
C ALA A 29 -13.75 -11.69 19.18
N ASP A 30 -12.76 -10.83 19.42
CA ASP A 30 -11.71 -10.54 18.46
C ASP A 30 -10.78 -11.74 18.22
N ALA A 31 -10.48 -12.51 19.25
CA ALA A 31 -9.74 -13.76 19.10
C ALA A 31 -10.50 -14.78 18.23
N VAL A 32 -11.82 -14.91 18.40
CA VAL A 32 -12.65 -15.76 17.54
C VAL A 32 -12.63 -15.26 16.11
N LYS A 33 -12.84 -13.96 15.88
CA LYS A 33 -12.77 -13.36 14.53
C LYS A 33 -11.44 -13.66 13.85
N ALA A 34 -10.32 -13.52 14.58
CA ALA A 34 -8.98 -13.77 14.05
C ALA A 34 -8.77 -15.23 13.60
N LEU A 35 -9.50 -16.18 14.18
CA LEU A 35 -9.40 -17.60 13.83
C LEU A 35 -10.26 -18.01 12.63
N ILE A 36 -11.33 -17.28 12.32
CA ILE A 36 -12.34 -17.66 11.34
C ILE A 36 -12.24 -16.89 10.02
N HIS A 37 -11.31 -15.94 9.89
CA HIS A 37 -11.13 -15.19 8.64
C HIS A 37 -9.65 -15.06 8.25
N ASP A 38 -9.40 -14.92 6.98
CA ASP A 38 -8.07 -14.59 6.43
C ASP A 38 -7.91 -13.08 6.36
N ARG A 39 -6.98 -12.53 7.18
CA ARG A 39 -6.67 -11.10 7.23
C ARG A 39 -6.21 -10.48 5.91
N MET A 40 -5.67 -11.28 5.01
CA MET A 40 -5.14 -10.82 3.72
C MET A 40 -6.24 -10.73 2.65
N MET A 41 -7.24 -11.62 2.73
CA MET A 41 -8.23 -11.81 1.67
C MET A 41 -9.64 -11.42 2.10
N GLU A 42 -9.91 -11.32 3.41
CA GLU A 42 -11.25 -11.18 3.95
C GLU A 42 -11.35 -10.00 4.93
N THR A 43 -12.53 -9.43 4.99
CA THR A 43 -12.91 -8.40 5.97
C THR A 43 -14.11 -8.89 6.78
N VAL A 44 -14.11 -8.65 8.09
CA VAL A 44 -15.18 -9.06 9.00
C VAL A 44 -16.11 -7.88 9.26
N PHE A 45 -17.40 -8.08 9.06
CA PHE A 45 -18.47 -7.20 9.50
C PHE A 45 -19.26 -7.89 10.60
N THR A 46 -19.59 -7.16 11.64
CA THR A 46 -20.41 -7.70 12.75
C THR A 46 -21.92 -7.56 12.49
N GLU A 47 -22.27 -6.66 11.56
CA GLU A 47 -23.65 -6.38 11.18
C GLU A 47 -23.77 -6.44 9.66
N PHE A 48 -24.90 -6.95 9.14
CA PHE A 48 -25.11 -7.05 7.69
C PHE A 48 -25.13 -5.67 6.99
N GLU A 49 -25.65 -4.66 7.66
CA GLU A 49 -25.73 -3.29 7.15
C GLU A 49 -24.35 -2.69 6.90
N ALA A 50 -23.36 -3.03 7.72
CA ALA A 50 -21.98 -2.59 7.57
C ALA A 50 -21.35 -3.11 6.26
N ALA A 51 -21.83 -4.22 5.71
CA ALA A 51 -21.38 -4.76 4.44
C ALA A 51 -21.67 -3.81 3.25
N SER A 52 -22.53 -2.80 3.42
CA SER A 52 -22.74 -1.74 2.43
C SER A 52 -21.45 -1.01 2.07
N ALA A 53 -20.46 -0.97 2.97
CA ALA A 53 -19.13 -0.41 2.72
C ALA A 53 -18.41 -1.06 1.52
N LEU A 54 -18.71 -2.32 1.19
CA LEU A 54 -18.17 -3.02 0.02
C LEU A 54 -18.61 -2.40 -1.30
N PHE A 55 -19.70 -1.64 -1.32
CA PHE A 55 -20.26 -1.03 -2.51
C PHE A 55 -19.96 0.47 -2.62
N THR A 56 -19.20 1.02 -1.68
CA THR A 56 -18.75 2.42 -1.76
C THR A 56 -17.68 2.57 -2.82
N VAL A 57 -17.69 3.71 -3.49
CA VAL A 57 -16.67 4.12 -4.44
C VAL A 57 -15.85 5.23 -3.78
N ALA A 58 -14.55 5.00 -3.65
CA ALA A 58 -13.65 6.03 -3.14
C ALA A 58 -13.38 7.09 -4.22
N GLU A 59 -13.46 8.35 -3.84
CA GLU A 59 -13.01 9.44 -4.71
C GLU A 59 -11.48 9.37 -4.90
N PRO A 60 -10.99 9.57 -6.13
CA PRO A 60 -9.56 9.62 -6.39
C PRO A 60 -8.88 10.72 -5.55
N LYS A 61 -7.75 10.40 -4.93
CA LYS A 61 -6.94 11.42 -4.29
C LYS A 61 -6.33 12.34 -5.35
N PRO A 62 -6.18 13.65 -5.08
CA PRO A 62 -5.45 14.53 -5.97
C PRO A 62 -3.99 14.11 -6.07
N VAL A 63 -3.39 14.32 -7.23
CA VAL A 63 -1.97 14.10 -7.45
C VAL A 63 -1.16 15.07 -6.57
N ALA A 64 -0.25 14.52 -5.77
CA ALA A 64 0.65 15.31 -4.94
C ALA A 64 2.00 15.52 -5.67
N HIS A 65 2.68 16.63 -5.38
CA HIS A 65 4.01 16.91 -5.92
C HIS A 65 5.01 17.07 -4.77
N VAL A 66 6.22 16.57 -4.98
CA VAL A 66 7.33 16.73 -4.02
C VAL A 66 8.23 17.84 -4.52
N ASP A 67 8.37 18.92 -3.74
CA ASP A 67 9.08 20.11 -4.16
C ASP A 67 10.62 19.93 -4.06
N ILE A 68 11.16 19.21 -5.02
CA ILE A 68 12.61 18.97 -5.14
C ILE A 68 13.34 20.24 -5.58
N LEU A 69 12.72 21.10 -6.40
CA LEU A 69 13.38 22.30 -6.91
C LEU A 69 13.71 23.31 -5.79
N ALA A 70 12.87 23.41 -4.79
CA ALA A 70 13.13 24.29 -3.62
C ALA A 70 13.77 23.55 -2.45
N GLY A 71 13.28 22.35 -2.13
CA GLY A 71 13.69 21.56 -0.97
C GLY A 71 14.86 20.59 -1.22
N GLY A 72 15.25 20.42 -2.49
CA GLY A 72 16.37 19.56 -2.87
C GLY A 72 16.23 18.12 -2.41
N ARG A 73 17.36 17.52 -2.03
CA ARG A 73 17.45 16.14 -1.54
C ARG A 73 16.57 15.89 -0.32
N LEU A 74 16.53 16.84 0.62
CA LEU A 74 15.79 16.69 1.88
C LEU A 74 14.30 16.46 1.63
N ALA A 75 13.69 17.20 0.69
CA ALA A 75 12.30 17.02 0.33
C ALA A 75 12.00 15.61 -0.21
N LEU A 76 12.93 15.03 -0.95
CA LEU A 76 12.79 13.67 -1.46
C LEU A 76 13.01 12.60 -0.38
N GLU A 77 13.93 12.83 0.56
CA GLU A 77 14.13 11.95 1.72
C GLU A 77 12.88 11.90 2.61
N GLU A 78 12.26 13.04 2.87
CA GLU A 78 10.98 13.11 3.60
C GLU A 78 9.87 12.38 2.85
N ALA A 79 9.78 12.56 1.53
CA ALA A 79 8.83 11.85 0.68
C ALA A 79 9.11 10.33 0.64
N ASN A 80 10.39 9.92 0.62
CA ASN A 80 10.79 8.52 0.67
C ASN A 80 10.22 7.80 1.90
N VAL A 81 10.24 8.48 3.06
CA VAL A 81 9.66 7.93 4.30
C VAL A 81 8.13 8.00 4.28
N SER A 82 7.56 9.16 3.97
CA SER A 82 6.11 9.39 4.08
C SER A 82 5.29 8.59 3.05
N LEU A 83 5.84 8.35 1.87
CA LEU A 83 5.22 7.54 0.81
C LEU A 83 5.66 6.07 0.85
N GLY A 84 6.62 5.70 1.70
CA GLY A 84 7.14 4.33 1.81
C GLY A 84 7.82 3.83 0.54
N LEU A 85 8.61 4.68 -0.14
CA LEU A 85 9.21 4.36 -1.44
C LEU A 85 10.39 3.40 -1.34
N ALA A 86 11.07 3.35 -0.20
CA ALA A 86 12.28 2.53 0.04
C ALA A 86 13.39 2.77 -0.99
N LEU A 87 13.59 4.03 -1.38
CA LEU A 87 14.67 4.44 -2.29
C LEU A 87 16.03 4.38 -1.57
N ALA A 88 17.02 3.89 -2.27
CA ALA A 88 18.43 3.94 -1.84
C ALA A 88 19.03 5.33 -2.06
N GLU A 89 20.16 5.61 -1.43
CA GLU A 89 20.87 6.90 -1.48
C GLU A 89 21.19 7.35 -2.90
N ASP A 90 21.72 6.44 -3.72
CA ASP A 90 22.05 6.68 -5.14
C ASP A 90 20.81 6.92 -6.01
N GLU A 91 19.69 6.29 -5.68
CA GLU A 91 18.41 6.52 -6.35
C GLU A 91 17.82 7.89 -6.02
N ILE A 92 17.97 8.34 -4.76
CA ILE A 92 17.60 9.70 -4.34
C ILE A 92 18.42 10.71 -5.11
N ASP A 93 19.75 10.55 -5.17
CA ASP A 93 20.65 11.45 -5.91
C ASP A 93 20.28 11.50 -7.39
N TYR A 94 20.05 10.34 -8.00
CA TYR A 94 19.62 10.23 -9.39
C TYR A 94 18.32 11.02 -9.66
N LEU A 95 17.31 10.86 -8.82
CA LEU A 95 16.03 11.55 -8.98
C LEU A 95 16.17 13.05 -8.82
N VAL A 96 16.89 13.51 -7.79
CA VAL A 96 17.14 14.94 -7.56
C VAL A 96 17.85 15.57 -8.76
N GLU A 97 18.90 14.94 -9.24
CA GLU A 97 19.65 15.44 -10.40
C GLU A 97 18.78 15.54 -11.66
N ASN A 98 18.03 14.48 -11.96
CA ASN A 98 17.25 14.42 -13.19
C ASN A 98 16.03 15.34 -13.17
N PHE A 99 15.28 15.42 -12.05
CA PHE A 99 14.16 16.35 -11.97
C PHE A 99 14.60 17.81 -11.92
N THR A 100 15.78 18.09 -11.34
CA THR A 100 16.41 19.42 -11.44
C THR A 100 16.76 19.78 -12.88
N LYS A 101 17.35 18.85 -13.65
CA LYS A 101 17.62 19.04 -15.09
C LYS A 101 16.34 19.25 -15.91
N LEU A 102 15.27 18.56 -15.55
CA LEU A 102 13.95 18.72 -16.18
C LEU A 102 13.27 20.03 -15.83
N GLY A 103 13.72 20.74 -14.80
CA GLY A 103 13.15 22.00 -14.33
C GLY A 103 11.74 21.87 -13.78
N ARG A 104 11.35 20.71 -13.27
CA ARG A 104 10.03 20.47 -12.67
C ARG A 104 10.11 19.54 -11.48
N ASN A 105 9.10 19.62 -10.64
CA ASN A 105 8.93 18.70 -9.51
C ASN A 105 8.32 17.35 -9.96
N PRO A 106 8.71 16.21 -9.36
CA PRO A 106 8.03 14.95 -9.55
C PRO A 106 6.68 14.93 -8.84
N ASN A 107 5.77 14.12 -9.34
CA ASN A 107 4.57 13.78 -8.61
C ASN A 107 4.74 12.45 -7.87
N ASP A 108 3.80 12.18 -6.95
CA ASP A 108 3.76 10.96 -6.14
C ASP A 108 3.69 9.69 -6.99
N ILE A 109 2.95 9.72 -8.11
CA ILE A 109 2.81 8.58 -9.03
C ILE A 109 4.15 8.27 -9.71
N GLU A 110 4.86 9.29 -10.20
CA GLU A 110 6.19 9.11 -10.83
C GLU A 110 7.19 8.50 -9.85
N LEU A 111 7.19 8.98 -8.60
CA LEU A 111 8.06 8.46 -7.55
C LEU A 111 7.71 7.00 -7.20
N MET A 112 6.42 6.67 -7.07
CA MET A 112 5.96 5.31 -6.82
C MET A 112 6.29 4.36 -7.97
N MET A 113 6.12 4.80 -9.22
CA MET A 113 6.50 4.01 -10.40
C MET A 113 8.00 3.74 -10.45
N PHE A 114 8.83 4.74 -10.17
CA PHE A 114 10.28 4.60 -10.10
C PHE A 114 10.67 3.63 -8.98
N ALA A 115 10.13 3.81 -7.78
CA ALA A 115 10.39 2.93 -6.64
C ALA A 115 10.01 1.48 -6.94
N GLN A 116 8.86 1.23 -7.55
CA GLN A 116 8.42 -0.11 -7.95
C GLN A 116 9.34 -0.74 -8.99
N ALA A 117 9.70 0.00 -10.04
CA ALA A 117 10.59 -0.50 -11.10
C ALA A 117 11.99 -0.83 -10.58
N ASN A 118 12.45 -0.12 -9.56
CA ASN A 118 13.76 -0.32 -8.92
C ASN A 118 13.70 -1.12 -7.61
N SER A 119 12.53 -1.64 -7.25
CA SER A 119 12.36 -2.42 -6.01
C SER A 119 13.20 -3.70 -6.01
N GLU A 120 13.48 -4.21 -4.82
CA GLU A 120 14.18 -5.48 -4.65
C GLU A 120 13.48 -6.63 -5.39
N HIS A 121 12.16 -6.61 -5.42
CA HIS A 121 11.35 -7.59 -6.15
C HIS A 121 11.62 -7.58 -7.66
N CYS A 122 11.79 -6.40 -8.27
CA CYS A 122 12.02 -6.28 -9.71
C CYS A 122 13.50 -6.41 -10.10
N ARG A 123 14.42 -5.88 -9.29
CA ARG A 123 15.85 -5.79 -9.64
C ARG A 123 16.75 -6.75 -8.90
N HIS A 124 16.29 -7.40 -7.85
CA HIS A 124 17.08 -8.33 -7.04
C HIS A 124 18.43 -7.72 -6.59
N LYS A 125 18.41 -6.47 -6.10
CA LYS A 125 19.61 -5.67 -5.78
C LYS A 125 20.54 -6.39 -4.81
N ILE A 126 19.98 -7.06 -3.78
CA ILE A 126 20.74 -7.81 -2.78
C ILE A 126 21.54 -8.94 -3.44
N PHE A 127 20.93 -9.66 -4.38
CA PHE A 127 21.61 -10.77 -5.08
C PHE A 127 22.63 -10.30 -6.11
N ASN A 128 22.49 -9.08 -6.61
CA ASN A 128 23.41 -8.47 -7.59
C ASN A 128 24.43 -7.52 -6.95
N ALA A 129 24.44 -7.39 -5.62
CA ALA A 129 25.35 -6.53 -4.89
C ALA A 129 26.75 -7.17 -4.73
N ASP A 130 27.75 -6.33 -4.65
CA ASP A 130 29.08 -6.75 -4.16
C ASP A 130 29.01 -6.89 -2.63
N TRP A 131 29.50 -8.01 -2.15
CA TRP A 131 29.46 -8.34 -0.73
C TRP A 131 30.83 -8.25 -0.11
N THR A 132 30.94 -7.53 1.01
CA THR A 132 32.14 -7.54 1.84
C THR A 132 31.81 -8.28 3.14
N ILE A 133 32.40 -9.46 3.34
CA ILE A 133 32.18 -10.29 4.52
C ILE A 133 33.49 -10.33 5.31
N ASP A 134 33.46 -9.90 6.58
CA ASP A 134 34.65 -9.83 7.46
C ASP A 134 35.84 -9.05 6.87
N GLY A 135 35.54 -8.03 6.00
CA GLY A 135 36.53 -7.16 5.37
C GLY A 135 37.21 -7.73 4.11
N VAL A 136 36.66 -8.79 3.55
CA VAL A 136 37.13 -9.43 2.32
C VAL A 136 36.09 -9.35 1.23
#